data_404156d650bbffa2c0eefcf87eca29e6
#
_entry.id   404156d650bbffa2c0eefcf87eca29e6
#
_cell.length_a   1.000
_cell.length_b   1.000
_cell.length_c   1.000
_cell.angle_alpha   90.00
_cell.angle_beta   90.00
_cell.angle_gamma   90.00
#
_symmetry.space_group_name_H-M   'P 1'
#
loop_
_entity.id
_entity.type
_entity.pdbx_description
1 polymer ?
#
loop_
_entity_poly.entity_id
_entity_poly.type
_entity_poly.pdbx_seq_one_letter_code
_entity_poly.pdbx_strand_id
1 'polypeptide(L)'
;MAATRIDCDIHPAVGGTRTTLLPYLDDHWKEQVVSRAIDGLDLNSYPPNMPFSGRADWRPANGKPGSDLKMVQRGAFDQLGSSHAICNVVYGAQAVFDSYMAAGFCRAINDWTAAEWLSKDSRLSASIVLPLQAPDLAVEEIERRASDNRFVSVLVLAQGETLLGRRHYWPVWQAAAKHKLPVAIHAGSAYRTAPSSIGWPSYRYEYYLAEAQAFQAQVLSLIYEGVFGKFPDLKVVLMESGVSWLPAFMWRANKT
;
A
#
# COMPACT_ATOMS: atom_id res chain seq x y z
N MET A 1 -26.42 -13.12 -16.36
CA MET A 1 -25.74 -13.14 -15.04
C MET A 1 -25.27 -11.72 -14.78
N ALA A 2 -25.56 -11.14 -13.61
CA ALA A 2 -25.00 -9.85 -13.24
C ALA A 2 -23.47 -9.98 -13.18
N ALA A 3 -22.73 -9.01 -13.71
CA ALA A 3 -21.27 -9.02 -13.65
C ALA A 3 -20.83 -8.96 -12.17
N THR A 4 -19.91 -9.85 -11.78
CA THR A 4 -19.29 -9.84 -10.46
C THR A 4 -18.42 -8.57 -10.37
N ARG A 5 -18.72 -7.68 -9.42
CA ARG A 5 -17.92 -6.48 -9.16
C ARG A 5 -16.96 -6.75 -8.01
N ILE A 6 -15.70 -6.39 -8.19
CA ILE A 6 -14.67 -6.44 -7.15
C ILE A 6 -14.14 -5.03 -6.97
N ASP A 7 -14.17 -4.54 -5.74
CA ASP A 7 -13.49 -3.31 -5.36
C ASP A 7 -12.04 -3.67 -4.99
N CYS A 8 -11.11 -3.28 -5.83
CA CYS A 8 -9.71 -3.66 -5.64
C CYS A 8 -8.94 -2.73 -4.71
N ASP A 9 -9.59 -1.67 -4.18
CA ASP A 9 -8.85 -0.63 -3.46
C ASP A 9 -9.68 0.05 -2.37
N ILE A 10 -9.85 -0.66 -1.26
CA ILE A 10 -10.43 -0.06 -0.04
C ILE A 10 -9.35 0.12 1.02
N HIS A 11 -9.45 1.20 1.79
CA HIS A 11 -8.44 1.61 2.76
C HIS A 11 -8.91 1.47 4.21
N PRO A 12 -8.70 0.32 4.87
CA PRO A 12 -8.84 0.24 6.31
C PRO A 12 -7.88 1.21 6.99
N ALA A 13 -8.41 2.14 7.77
CA ALA A 13 -7.60 3.16 8.41
C ALA A 13 -7.21 2.72 9.83
N VAL A 14 -5.92 2.69 10.10
CA VAL A 14 -5.37 2.51 11.44
C VAL A 14 -5.65 3.78 12.25
N GLY A 15 -6.36 3.65 13.35
CA GLY A 15 -6.71 4.78 14.23
C GLY A 15 -5.47 5.48 14.79
N GLY A 16 -4.52 4.69 15.27
CA GLY A 16 -3.20 5.11 15.75
C GLY A 16 -2.37 3.90 16.14
N THR A 17 -1.05 4.06 16.23
CA THR A 17 -0.15 2.96 16.60
C THR A 17 -0.47 2.45 18.01
N ARG A 18 -0.65 3.36 18.98
CA ARG A 18 -0.96 3.01 20.37
C ARG A 18 -2.39 2.51 20.57
N THR A 19 -3.33 3.07 19.83
CA THR A 19 -4.75 2.79 20.01
C THR A 19 -5.23 1.57 19.22
N THR A 20 -4.55 1.22 18.15
CA THR A 20 -4.99 0.17 17.22
C THR A 20 -3.98 -0.96 17.10
N LEU A 21 -2.69 -0.65 16.89
CA LEU A 21 -1.67 -1.66 16.57
C LEU A 21 -0.97 -2.24 17.80
N LEU A 22 -1.06 -1.60 18.96
CA LEU A 22 -0.35 -2.03 20.16
C LEU A 22 -0.53 -3.52 20.51
N PRO A 23 -1.74 -4.11 20.41
CA PRO A 23 -1.94 -5.54 20.71
C PRO A 23 -1.20 -6.49 19.76
N TYR A 24 -0.87 -6.02 18.55
CA TYR A 24 -0.26 -6.80 17.47
C TYR A 24 1.25 -6.62 17.35
N LEU A 25 1.83 -5.71 18.14
CA LEU A 25 3.28 -5.51 18.23
C LEU A 25 3.91 -6.52 19.18
N ASP A 26 5.16 -6.89 18.93
CA ASP A 26 5.95 -7.58 19.93
C ASP A 26 6.32 -6.67 21.12
N ASP A 27 6.80 -7.24 22.22
CA ASP A 27 7.00 -6.49 23.47
C ASP A 27 8.05 -5.38 23.33
N HIS A 28 9.08 -5.59 22.51
CA HIS A 28 10.07 -4.56 22.23
C HIS A 28 9.45 -3.32 21.59
N TRP A 29 8.66 -3.52 20.53
CA TRP A 29 8.01 -2.41 19.82
C TRP A 29 6.87 -1.80 20.63
N LYS A 30 6.16 -2.58 21.45
CA LYS A 30 5.21 -2.04 22.42
C LYS A 30 5.85 -1.03 23.36
N GLU A 31 6.99 -1.42 23.94
CA GLU A 31 7.75 -0.53 24.84
C GLU A 31 8.18 0.75 24.13
N GLN A 32 8.74 0.65 22.91
CA GLN A 32 9.15 1.81 22.13
C GLN A 32 7.97 2.74 21.79
N VAL A 33 6.86 2.17 21.38
CA VAL A 33 5.64 2.93 21.01
C VAL A 33 5.07 3.66 22.24
N VAL A 34 5.02 3.00 23.40
CA VAL A 34 4.47 3.59 24.62
C VAL A 34 5.43 4.65 25.19
N SER A 35 6.71 4.33 25.35
CA SER A 35 7.69 5.23 25.97
C SER A 35 7.96 6.49 25.15
N ARG A 36 7.91 6.38 23.82
CA ARG A 36 8.14 7.51 22.89
C ARG A 36 6.85 8.18 22.41
N ALA A 37 5.69 7.73 22.88
CA ALA A 37 4.38 8.24 22.47
C ALA A 37 4.16 8.25 20.94
N ILE A 38 4.64 7.20 20.24
CA ILE A 38 4.48 7.08 18.79
C ILE A 38 3.02 6.71 18.50
N ASP A 39 2.26 7.60 17.89
CA ASP A 39 0.84 7.31 17.57
C ASP A 39 0.41 7.67 16.14
N GLY A 40 0.95 8.68 15.53
CA GLY A 40 0.56 9.11 14.18
C GLY A 40 1.63 8.76 13.15
N LEU A 41 1.38 7.72 12.35
CA LEU A 41 2.21 7.35 11.19
C LEU A 41 1.41 7.41 9.88
N ASP A 42 0.43 8.32 9.80
CA ASP A 42 -0.39 8.42 8.60
C ASP A 42 0.43 8.83 7.39
N LEU A 43 0.30 8.06 6.30
CA LEU A 43 0.76 8.48 4.98
C LEU A 43 -0.22 9.51 4.44
N ASN A 44 0.03 10.76 4.77
CA ASN A 44 -0.73 11.87 4.21
C ASN A 44 -0.12 12.27 2.87
N SER A 45 -0.99 12.69 1.94
CA SER A 45 -0.51 13.39 0.76
C SER A 45 0.22 14.67 1.18
N TYR A 46 1.26 15.01 0.45
CA TYR A 46 1.94 16.29 0.60
C TYR A 46 1.07 17.44 0.06
N PRO A 47 1.03 18.64 0.64
CA PRO A 47 1.77 19.08 1.84
C PRO A 47 1.31 18.40 3.14
N PRO A 48 2.17 18.38 4.18
CA PRO A 48 1.82 17.81 5.48
C PRO A 48 0.53 18.39 6.07
N ASN A 49 -0.19 17.59 6.85
CA ASN A 49 -1.43 17.96 7.53
C ASN A 49 -2.61 18.28 6.60
N MET A 50 -2.56 17.87 5.35
CA MET A 50 -3.75 17.92 4.50
C MET A 50 -4.82 16.96 5.03
N PRO A 51 -6.08 17.40 5.08
CA PRO A 51 -7.16 16.54 5.54
C PRO A 51 -7.34 15.36 4.58
N PHE A 52 -7.65 14.18 5.14
CA PHE A 52 -8.02 13.02 4.33
C PHE A 52 -9.16 13.36 3.39
N SER A 53 -9.03 13.02 2.13
CA SER A 53 -10.13 13.08 1.18
C SER A 53 -11.08 11.91 1.45
N GLY A 54 -12.34 12.22 1.54
CA GLY A 54 -13.38 11.23 1.72
C GLY A 54 -14.72 11.92 1.71
N ARG A 55 -15.74 11.26 1.14
CA ARG A 55 -17.11 11.78 1.14
C ARG A 55 -17.57 11.99 2.58
N ALA A 56 -18.31 13.06 2.83
CA ALA A 56 -18.79 13.40 4.18
C ALA A 56 -19.67 12.29 4.79
N ASP A 57 -20.50 11.64 3.96
CA ASP A 57 -21.39 10.55 4.34
C ASP A 57 -20.67 9.20 4.58
N TRP A 58 -19.37 9.11 4.26
CA TRP A 58 -18.51 7.96 4.48
C TRP A 58 -17.50 8.17 5.62
N ARG A 59 -17.63 9.27 6.33
CA ARG A 59 -16.78 9.57 7.50
C ARG A 59 -17.50 9.13 8.76
N PRO A 60 -16.89 8.34 9.65
CA PRO A 60 -17.45 8.06 10.96
C PRO A 60 -17.52 9.36 11.78
N ALA A 61 -18.48 9.44 12.70
CA ALA A 61 -18.62 10.59 13.60
C ALA A 61 -17.35 10.81 14.45
N ASN A 62 -16.71 9.71 14.84
CA ASN A 62 -15.45 9.70 15.58
C ASN A 62 -14.48 8.75 14.84
N GLY A 63 -13.32 9.28 14.43
CA GLY A 63 -12.29 8.49 13.76
C GLY A 63 -12.00 8.93 12.32
N LYS A 64 -11.09 8.22 11.68
CA LYS A 64 -10.65 8.51 10.31
C LYS A 64 -11.61 7.87 9.29
N PRO A 65 -11.74 8.44 8.08
CA PRO A 65 -12.38 7.73 6.97
C PRO A 65 -11.74 6.35 6.80
N GLY A 66 -12.56 5.30 6.65
CA GLY A 66 -12.09 3.91 6.54
C GLY A 66 -11.79 3.21 7.88
N SER A 67 -11.98 3.86 9.05
CA SER A 67 -11.74 3.22 10.35
C SER A 67 -12.93 2.40 10.88
N ASP A 68 -14.10 2.51 10.27
CA ASP A 68 -15.31 1.80 10.68
C ASP A 68 -15.67 0.73 9.64
N LEU A 69 -15.51 -0.54 10.02
CA LEU A 69 -15.80 -1.68 9.15
C LEU A 69 -17.25 -1.67 8.64
N LYS A 70 -18.23 -1.33 9.48
CA LYS A 70 -19.65 -1.33 9.08
C LYS A 70 -19.92 -0.25 8.03
N MET A 71 -19.27 0.91 8.15
CA MET A 71 -19.39 1.95 7.12
C MET A 71 -18.74 1.52 5.80
N VAL A 72 -17.60 0.86 5.86
CA VAL A 72 -16.93 0.31 4.67
C VAL A 72 -17.79 -0.78 4.02
N GLN A 73 -18.36 -1.70 4.80
CA GLN A 73 -19.28 -2.71 4.30
C GLN A 73 -20.49 -2.09 3.59
N ARG A 74 -21.14 -1.11 4.23
CA ARG A 74 -22.26 -0.38 3.61
C ARG A 74 -21.84 0.32 2.32
N GLY A 75 -20.69 0.99 2.30
CA GLY A 75 -20.19 1.69 1.12
C GLY A 75 -19.86 0.75 -0.03
N ALA A 76 -18.95 -0.20 0.20
CA ALA A 76 -18.43 -1.08 -0.83
C ALA A 76 -19.47 -2.11 -1.31
N PHE A 77 -20.22 -2.71 -0.40
CA PHE A 77 -21.12 -3.82 -0.75
C PHE A 77 -22.56 -3.37 -0.99
N ASP A 78 -23.16 -2.58 -0.08
CA ASP A 78 -24.57 -2.24 -0.20
C ASP A 78 -24.80 -1.10 -1.21
N GLN A 79 -23.96 -0.06 -1.20
CA GLN A 79 -24.13 1.11 -2.07
C GLN A 79 -23.49 0.93 -3.44
N LEU A 80 -22.24 0.45 -3.51
CA LEU A 80 -21.51 0.24 -4.76
C LEU A 80 -21.77 -1.13 -5.39
N GLY A 81 -22.36 -2.07 -4.65
CA GLY A 81 -22.75 -3.39 -5.13
C GLY A 81 -21.57 -4.29 -5.48
N SER A 82 -20.44 -4.10 -4.80
CA SER A 82 -19.30 -5.01 -4.94
C SER A 82 -19.61 -6.35 -4.27
N SER A 83 -19.14 -7.44 -4.85
CA SER A 83 -19.26 -8.78 -4.26
C SER A 83 -18.06 -9.12 -3.38
N HIS A 84 -16.91 -8.48 -3.66
CA HIS A 84 -15.65 -8.63 -2.95
C HIS A 84 -14.92 -7.28 -2.89
N ALA A 85 -14.05 -7.13 -1.88
CA ALA A 85 -13.18 -5.97 -1.78
C ALA A 85 -11.79 -6.35 -1.25
N ILE A 86 -10.76 -5.63 -1.71
CA ILE A 86 -9.36 -5.82 -1.31
C ILE A 86 -8.92 -4.67 -0.43
N CYS A 87 -8.53 -4.99 0.81
CA CYS A 87 -8.03 -4.04 1.79
C CYS A 87 -6.56 -3.68 1.51
N ASN A 88 -6.29 -2.42 1.28
CA ASN A 88 -4.95 -1.87 1.11
C ASN A 88 -4.69 -0.87 2.24
N VAL A 89 -3.93 -1.28 3.24
CA VAL A 89 -3.66 -0.44 4.41
C VAL A 89 -2.48 0.48 4.11
N VAL A 90 -2.76 1.74 3.85
CA VAL A 90 -1.76 2.79 3.65
C VAL A 90 -1.54 3.52 4.97
N TYR A 91 -0.57 3.04 5.75
CA TYR A 91 -0.19 3.62 7.03
C TYR A 91 1.33 3.75 7.09
N GLY A 92 1.87 4.82 7.66
CA GLY A 92 3.26 5.25 7.56
C GLY A 92 4.38 4.26 7.90
N ALA A 93 4.08 2.98 8.15
CA ALA A 93 5.08 1.95 8.38
C ALA A 93 6.11 1.85 7.25
N GLN A 94 5.66 2.00 6.00
CA GLN A 94 6.52 1.98 4.81
C GLN A 94 7.39 3.25 4.66
N ALA A 95 7.16 4.28 5.48
CA ALA A 95 7.93 5.51 5.51
C ALA A 95 8.87 5.61 6.73
N VAL A 96 8.82 4.67 7.66
CA VAL A 96 9.70 4.64 8.84
C VAL A 96 11.15 4.39 8.41
N PHE A 97 12.10 5.17 8.93
CA PHE A 97 13.52 5.04 8.57
C PHE A 97 14.19 3.81 9.18
N ASP A 98 13.83 3.45 10.41
CA ASP A 98 14.31 2.24 11.06
C ASP A 98 13.66 1.02 10.41
N SER A 99 14.47 0.21 9.72
CA SER A 99 13.99 -0.96 8.97
C SER A 99 13.35 -2.03 9.85
N TYR A 100 13.87 -2.23 11.05
CA TYR A 100 13.31 -3.22 11.99
C TYR A 100 12.00 -2.73 12.59
N MET A 101 11.90 -1.45 12.92
CA MET A 101 10.66 -0.83 13.36
C MET A 101 9.61 -0.88 12.25
N ALA A 102 10.00 -0.57 11.02
CA ALA A 102 9.13 -0.68 9.85
C ALA A 102 8.59 -2.10 9.67
N ALA A 103 9.45 -3.11 9.79
CA ALA A 103 9.06 -4.52 9.71
C ALA A 103 8.10 -4.90 10.84
N GLY A 104 8.36 -4.49 12.08
CA GLY A 104 7.46 -4.70 13.21
C GLY A 104 6.09 -4.09 12.99
N PHE A 105 6.04 -2.88 12.45
CA PHE A 105 4.77 -2.21 12.16
C PHE A 105 4.04 -2.82 10.96
N CYS A 106 4.73 -3.21 9.89
CA CYS A 106 4.12 -3.90 8.76
C CYS A 106 3.50 -5.23 9.21
N ARG A 107 4.24 -6.01 10.03
CA ARG A 107 3.73 -7.25 10.64
C ARG A 107 2.46 -6.99 11.47
N ALA A 108 2.48 -5.99 12.35
CA ALA A 108 1.34 -5.63 13.18
C ALA A 108 0.12 -5.19 12.36
N ILE A 109 0.32 -4.43 11.27
CA ILE A 109 -0.74 -4.05 10.33
C ILE A 109 -1.35 -5.28 9.67
N ASN A 110 -0.53 -6.20 9.19
CA ASN A 110 -1.03 -7.42 8.54
C ASN A 110 -1.79 -8.31 9.53
N ASP A 111 -1.32 -8.43 10.78
CA ASP A 111 -1.99 -9.18 11.85
C ASP A 111 -3.31 -8.53 12.24
N TRP A 112 -3.34 -7.22 12.43
CA TRP A 112 -4.55 -6.45 12.69
C TRP A 112 -5.56 -6.58 11.54
N THR A 113 -5.12 -6.46 10.30
CA THR A 113 -6.00 -6.61 9.13
C THR A 113 -6.63 -7.99 9.11
N ALA A 114 -5.85 -9.05 9.35
CA ALA A 114 -6.36 -10.41 9.41
C ALA A 114 -7.39 -10.60 10.54
N ALA A 115 -7.13 -10.04 11.72
CA ALA A 115 -7.96 -10.21 12.91
C ALA A 115 -9.21 -9.33 12.91
N GLU A 116 -9.09 -8.06 12.53
CA GLU A 116 -10.17 -7.09 12.70
C GLU A 116 -10.98 -6.83 11.43
N TRP A 117 -10.48 -7.23 10.26
CA TRP A 117 -11.17 -7.05 8.99
C TRP A 117 -11.50 -8.39 8.32
N LEU A 118 -10.49 -9.19 7.97
CA LEU A 118 -10.71 -10.40 7.18
C LEU A 118 -11.44 -11.50 7.95
N SER A 119 -11.31 -11.55 9.29
CA SER A 119 -12.07 -12.50 10.11
C SER A 119 -13.52 -12.07 10.36
N LYS A 120 -13.86 -10.82 10.09
CA LYS A 120 -15.20 -10.26 10.34
C LYS A 120 -16.11 -10.29 9.10
N ASP A 121 -15.53 -10.38 7.89
CA ASP A 121 -16.30 -10.44 6.65
C ASP A 121 -15.54 -11.23 5.60
N SER A 122 -16.11 -12.35 5.16
CA SER A 122 -15.51 -13.26 4.18
C SER A 122 -15.44 -12.69 2.76
N ARG A 123 -16.07 -11.55 2.50
CA ARG A 123 -15.98 -10.81 1.23
C ARG A 123 -14.72 -9.94 1.15
N LEU A 124 -13.98 -9.82 2.24
CA LEU A 124 -12.75 -9.05 2.30
C LEU A 124 -11.53 -9.93 2.05
N SER A 125 -10.64 -9.43 1.22
CA SER A 125 -9.26 -9.89 1.08
C SER A 125 -8.33 -8.72 1.37
N ALA A 126 -7.02 -8.95 1.42
CA ALA A 126 -6.06 -7.88 1.68
C ALA A 126 -4.77 -8.03 0.86
N SER A 127 -4.04 -6.93 0.72
CA SER A 127 -2.64 -6.93 0.32
C SER A 127 -1.74 -7.01 1.55
N ILE A 128 -0.63 -7.75 1.43
CA ILE A 128 0.42 -7.79 2.46
C ILE A 128 1.19 -6.47 2.41
N VAL A 129 1.19 -5.72 3.49
CA VAL A 129 2.00 -4.50 3.64
C VAL A 129 3.45 -4.91 3.92
N LEU A 130 4.40 -4.38 3.13
CA LEU A 130 5.80 -4.79 3.18
C LEU A 130 6.73 -3.66 3.63
N PRO A 131 7.74 -3.97 4.47
CA PRO A 131 8.83 -3.05 4.82
C PRO A 131 9.87 -3.02 3.68
N LEU A 132 9.55 -2.37 2.55
CA LEU A 132 10.36 -2.45 1.33
C LEU A 132 11.74 -1.77 1.46
N GLN A 133 11.96 -0.96 2.49
CA GLN A 133 13.27 -0.43 2.88
C GLN A 133 14.25 -1.52 3.35
N ALA A 134 13.77 -2.74 3.66
CA ALA A 134 14.55 -3.93 3.99
C ALA A 134 13.99 -5.14 3.22
N PRO A 135 14.47 -5.41 2.01
CA PRO A 135 13.94 -6.47 1.15
C PRO A 135 13.99 -7.87 1.75
N ASP A 136 14.96 -8.18 2.58
CA ASP A 136 15.06 -9.42 3.34
C ASP A 136 13.89 -9.58 4.31
N LEU A 137 13.60 -8.55 5.11
CA LEU A 137 12.45 -8.54 6.03
C LEU A 137 11.10 -8.52 5.28
N ALA A 138 11.07 -7.90 4.09
CA ALA A 138 9.90 -7.97 3.21
C ALA A 138 9.64 -9.39 2.70
N VAL A 139 10.69 -10.14 2.34
CA VAL A 139 10.59 -11.55 1.95
C VAL A 139 10.09 -12.40 3.12
N GLU A 140 10.62 -12.22 4.32
CA GLU A 140 10.15 -12.92 5.53
C GLU A 140 8.66 -12.69 5.76
N GLU A 141 8.18 -11.47 5.58
CA GLU A 141 6.75 -11.16 5.77
C GLU A 141 5.86 -11.78 4.69
N ILE A 142 6.33 -11.84 3.42
CA ILE A 142 5.62 -12.57 2.36
C ILE A 142 5.52 -14.05 2.73
N GLU A 143 6.63 -14.70 3.08
CA GLU A 143 6.66 -16.12 3.42
C GLU A 143 5.77 -16.41 4.64
N ARG A 144 5.72 -15.51 5.61
CA ARG A 144 4.87 -15.65 6.81
C ARG A 144 3.38 -15.60 6.45
N ARG A 145 2.98 -14.74 5.52
CA ARG A 145 1.56 -14.48 5.21
C ARG A 145 1.02 -15.26 4.01
N ALA A 146 1.87 -15.79 3.16
CA ALA A 146 1.45 -16.45 1.93
C ALA A 146 0.59 -17.72 2.13
N SER A 147 0.60 -18.32 3.32
CA SER A 147 -0.27 -19.44 3.66
C SER A 147 -1.72 -19.03 3.97
N ASP A 148 -1.98 -17.76 4.27
CA ASP A 148 -3.32 -17.21 4.48
C ASP A 148 -3.89 -16.72 3.14
N ASN A 149 -4.75 -17.54 2.53
CA ASN A 149 -5.33 -17.28 1.20
C ASN A 149 -6.22 -16.03 1.11
N ARG A 150 -6.49 -15.37 2.22
CA ARG A 150 -7.19 -14.08 2.25
C ARG A 150 -6.27 -12.92 1.85
N PHE A 151 -4.94 -13.11 1.93
CA PHE A 151 -3.97 -12.18 1.38
C PHE A 151 -3.73 -12.53 -0.09
N VAL A 152 -4.08 -11.60 -0.99
CA VAL A 152 -4.17 -11.86 -2.43
C VAL A 152 -3.16 -11.06 -3.27
N SER A 153 -2.38 -10.19 -2.65
CA SER A 153 -1.35 -9.35 -3.29
C SER A 153 -0.34 -8.86 -2.26
N VAL A 154 0.73 -8.22 -2.71
CA VAL A 154 1.65 -7.45 -1.87
C VAL A 154 1.51 -5.97 -2.18
N LEU A 155 1.60 -5.10 -1.16
CA LEU A 155 1.42 -3.65 -1.29
C LEU A 155 2.75 -2.93 -1.15
N VAL A 156 3.10 -2.14 -2.17
CA VAL A 156 4.28 -1.28 -2.20
C VAL A 156 3.91 0.13 -2.65
N LEU A 157 4.70 1.13 -2.29
CA LEU A 157 4.46 2.52 -2.66
C LEU A 157 5.14 2.88 -3.99
N ALA A 158 4.49 3.71 -4.79
CA ALA A 158 5.05 4.24 -6.04
C ALA A 158 6.30 5.09 -5.80
N GLN A 159 6.34 5.85 -4.72
CA GLN A 159 7.48 6.68 -4.32
C GLN A 159 8.16 6.09 -3.06
N GLY A 160 8.78 4.92 -3.21
CA GLY A 160 9.61 4.29 -2.19
C GLY A 160 11.01 4.93 -2.09
N GLU A 161 12.00 4.14 -1.68
CA GLU A 161 13.39 4.61 -1.54
C GLU A 161 14.13 4.69 -2.87
N THR A 162 13.83 3.80 -3.81
CA THR A 162 14.45 3.75 -5.14
C THR A 162 13.53 3.05 -6.14
N LEU A 163 14.00 2.96 -7.39
CA LEU A 163 13.24 2.36 -8.49
C LEU A 163 13.03 0.85 -8.28
N LEU A 164 11.80 0.39 -8.43
CA LEU A 164 11.36 -0.97 -8.13
C LEU A 164 11.94 -2.05 -9.05
N GLY A 165 12.43 -1.71 -10.23
CA GLY A 165 13.11 -2.65 -11.12
C GLY A 165 14.48 -3.10 -10.62
N ARG A 166 15.12 -2.33 -9.75
CA ARG A 166 16.51 -2.60 -9.31
C ARG A 166 16.66 -3.98 -8.68
N ARG A 167 17.80 -4.62 -8.94
CA ARG A 167 18.12 -5.99 -8.46
C ARG A 167 18.02 -6.15 -6.94
N HIS A 168 18.17 -5.07 -6.20
CA HIS A 168 17.96 -5.00 -4.78
C HIS A 168 16.58 -5.53 -4.34
N TYR A 169 15.54 -5.32 -5.16
CA TYR A 169 14.17 -5.79 -4.88
C TYR A 169 13.85 -7.17 -5.50
N TRP A 170 14.73 -7.74 -6.30
CA TRP A 170 14.45 -9.01 -6.96
C TRP A 170 14.09 -10.17 -6.02
N PRO A 171 14.70 -10.29 -4.80
CA PRO A 171 14.26 -11.30 -3.84
C PRO A 171 12.79 -11.17 -3.45
N VAL A 172 12.28 -9.93 -3.34
CA VAL A 172 10.86 -9.66 -3.04
C VAL A 172 9.97 -10.08 -4.21
N TRP A 173 10.37 -9.74 -5.44
CA TRP A 173 9.64 -10.16 -6.64
C TRP A 173 9.63 -11.66 -6.84
N GLN A 174 10.72 -12.31 -6.51
CA GLN A 174 10.82 -13.77 -6.52
C GLN A 174 9.86 -14.41 -5.51
N ALA A 175 9.80 -13.90 -4.30
CA ALA A 175 8.88 -14.39 -3.27
C ALA A 175 7.41 -14.15 -3.68
N ALA A 176 7.07 -12.97 -4.19
CA ALA A 176 5.73 -12.67 -4.69
C ALA A 176 5.34 -13.62 -5.85
N ALA A 177 6.22 -13.82 -6.83
CA ALA A 177 5.98 -14.73 -7.95
C ALA A 177 5.82 -16.20 -7.49
N LYS A 178 6.68 -16.67 -6.57
CA LYS A 178 6.61 -18.03 -5.96
C LYS A 178 5.22 -18.29 -5.38
N HIS A 179 4.65 -17.32 -4.69
CA HIS A 179 3.34 -17.43 -4.05
C HIS A 179 2.18 -16.95 -4.93
N LYS A 180 2.45 -16.60 -6.20
CA LYS A 180 1.46 -16.11 -7.17
C LYS A 180 0.72 -14.84 -6.69
N LEU A 181 1.39 -14.02 -5.89
CA LEU A 181 0.88 -12.75 -5.38
C LEU A 181 1.22 -11.62 -6.36
N PRO A 182 0.24 -10.94 -6.96
CA PRO A 182 0.47 -9.72 -7.69
C PRO A 182 1.15 -8.65 -6.82
N VAL A 183 1.98 -7.81 -7.44
CA VAL A 183 2.56 -6.63 -6.80
C VAL A 183 1.66 -5.44 -7.06
N ALA A 184 0.97 -4.97 -6.04
CA ALA A 184 0.17 -3.76 -6.07
C ALA A 184 1.07 -2.55 -5.75
N ILE A 185 1.36 -1.74 -6.76
CA ILE A 185 2.07 -0.46 -6.61
C ILE A 185 1.01 0.61 -6.41
N HIS A 186 0.95 1.18 -5.21
CA HIS A 186 -0.05 2.15 -4.82
C HIS A 186 0.51 3.58 -4.81
N ALA A 187 -0.30 4.56 -5.17
CA ALA A 187 0.03 5.97 -4.99
C ALA A 187 0.44 6.25 -3.54
N GLY A 188 1.49 7.01 -3.34
CA GLY A 188 2.01 7.34 -2.02
C GLY A 188 3.52 7.40 -1.98
N SER A 189 4.02 8.09 -0.97
CA SER A 189 5.44 8.38 -0.83
C SER A 189 5.98 7.97 0.53
N ALA A 190 7.17 7.39 0.53
CA ALA A 190 7.99 7.24 1.74
C ALA A 190 8.74 8.54 2.10
N TYR A 191 8.55 9.60 1.32
CA TYR A 191 9.17 10.93 1.51
C TYR A 191 10.70 10.91 1.66
N ARG A 192 11.35 10.01 0.92
CA ARG A 192 12.84 9.96 0.84
C ARG A 192 13.39 11.00 -0.13
N THR A 193 12.60 11.35 -1.13
CA THR A 193 12.90 12.35 -2.14
C THR A 193 11.71 13.27 -2.33
N ALA A 194 11.91 14.41 -3.00
CA ALA A 194 10.80 15.28 -3.36
C ALA A 194 9.80 14.52 -4.25
N PRO A 195 8.49 14.68 -4.03
CA PRO A 195 7.47 14.00 -4.82
C PRO A 195 7.47 14.35 -6.30
N SER A 196 7.95 15.52 -6.68
CA SER A 196 8.12 15.90 -8.09
C SER A 196 9.60 15.94 -8.47
N SER A 197 9.89 15.79 -9.76
CA SER A 197 11.26 15.82 -10.30
C SER A 197 11.96 17.18 -10.12
N ILE A 198 11.23 18.24 -9.78
CA ILE A 198 11.74 19.61 -9.63
C ILE A 198 11.61 20.15 -8.21
N GLY A 199 11.12 19.38 -7.24
CA GLY A 199 11.07 19.78 -5.85
C GLY A 199 9.78 19.42 -5.12
N TRP A 200 9.61 20.03 -3.95
CA TRP A 200 8.48 19.79 -3.07
C TRP A 200 7.27 20.61 -3.49
N PRO A 201 6.11 19.99 -3.71
CA PRO A 201 4.88 20.70 -4.04
C PRO A 201 4.40 21.59 -2.90
N SER A 202 3.78 22.72 -3.24
CA SER A 202 3.11 23.62 -2.27
C SER A 202 1.62 23.27 -2.13
N TYR A 203 1.04 22.67 -3.16
CA TYR A 203 -0.38 22.38 -3.22
C TYR A 203 -0.63 20.88 -3.44
N ARG A 204 -1.72 20.38 -2.87
CA ARG A 204 -2.12 18.97 -3.04
C ARG A 204 -2.28 18.55 -4.51
N TYR A 205 -2.79 19.42 -5.36
CA TYR A 205 -2.97 19.11 -6.77
C TYR A 205 -1.65 18.89 -7.52
N GLU A 206 -0.61 19.64 -7.15
CA GLU A 206 0.74 19.44 -7.69
C GLU A 206 1.29 18.07 -7.28
N TYR A 207 1.09 17.67 -6.02
CA TYR A 207 1.47 16.35 -5.53
C TYR A 207 0.69 15.25 -6.28
N TYR A 208 -0.63 15.40 -6.40
CA TYR A 208 -1.48 14.42 -7.08
C TYR A 208 -1.08 14.20 -8.54
N LEU A 209 -0.71 15.27 -9.26
CA LEU A 209 -0.21 15.16 -10.63
C LEU A 209 1.20 14.53 -10.70
N ALA A 210 2.04 14.77 -9.71
CA ALA A 210 3.38 14.19 -9.64
C ALA A 210 3.36 12.65 -9.45
N GLU A 211 2.33 12.11 -8.81
CA GLU A 211 2.17 10.66 -8.63
C GLU A 211 2.18 9.90 -9.97
N ALA A 212 1.55 10.42 -11.01
CA ALA A 212 1.56 9.80 -12.34
C ALA A 212 2.98 9.66 -12.91
N GLN A 213 3.88 10.60 -12.62
CA GLN A 213 5.28 10.54 -13.05
C GLN A 213 6.05 9.43 -12.33
N ALA A 214 5.75 9.23 -11.04
CA ALA A 214 6.34 8.14 -10.26
C ALA A 214 5.97 6.78 -10.86
N PHE A 215 4.71 6.54 -11.18
CA PHE A 215 4.27 5.31 -11.84
C PHE A 215 4.97 5.08 -13.19
N GLN A 216 5.11 6.11 -14.01
CA GLN A 216 5.84 6.02 -15.28
C GLN A 216 7.30 5.59 -15.06
N ALA A 217 7.97 6.19 -14.08
CA ALA A 217 9.33 5.84 -13.72
C ALA A 217 9.45 4.39 -13.21
N GLN A 218 8.50 3.94 -12.39
CA GLN A 218 8.48 2.56 -11.87
C GLN A 218 8.25 1.54 -13.00
N VAL A 219 7.30 1.79 -13.90
CA VAL A 219 7.04 0.89 -15.03
C VAL A 219 8.25 0.77 -15.94
N LEU A 220 8.91 1.91 -16.29
CA LEU A 220 10.15 1.88 -17.08
C LEU A 220 11.25 1.07 -16.36
N SER A 221 11.41 1.30 -15.06
CA SER A 221 12.42 0.58 -14.29
C SER A 221 12.18 -0.94 -14.30
N LEU A 222 10.95 -1.39 -14.09
CA LEU A 222 10.60 -2.81 -14.13
C LEU A 222 10.89 -3.44 -15.51
N ILE A 223 10.63 -2.70 -16.59
CA ILE A 223 10.87 -3.16 -17.97
C ILE A 223 12.37 -3.22 -18.25
N TYR A 224 13.08 -2.11 -18.09
CA TYR A 224 14.49 -2.00 -18.53
C TYR A 224 15.47 -2.76 -17.64
N GLU A 225 15.16 -2.94 -16.35
CA GLU A 225 15.95 -3.82 -15.47
C GLU A 225 15.63 -5.31 -15.71
N GLY A 226 14.65 -5.62 -16.56
CA GLY A 226 14.34 -6.98 -16.98
C GLY A 226 13.55 -7.81 -15.98
N VAL A 227 12.79 -7.16 -15.09
CA VAL A 227 12.00 -7.86 -14.05
C VAL A 227 11.01 -8.83 -14.68
N PHE A 228 10.27 -8.42 -15.71
CA PHE A 228 9.29 -9.29 -16.37
C PHE A 228 9.93 -10.42 -17.18
N GLY A 229 11.15 -10.22 -17.68
CA GLY A 229 11.94 -11.31 -18.30
C GLY A 229 12.45 -12.32 -17.27
N LYS A 230 12.80 -11.86 -16.06
CA LYS A 230 13.29 -12.71 -14.97
C LYS A 230 12.15 -13.44 -14.26
N PHE A 231 11.00 -12.79 -14.10
CA PHE A 231 9.81 -13.29 -13.41
C PHE A 231 8.59 -13.20 -14.33
N PRO A 232 8.47 -14.09 -15.35
CA PRO A 232 7.44 -13.94 -16.40
C PRO A 232 6.01 -14.08 -15.90
N ASP A 233 5.80 -14.77 -14.76
CA ASP A 233 4.49 -14.96 -14.15
C ASP A 233 4.13 -13.83 -13.17
N LEU A 234 5.05 -12.91 -12.87
CA LEU A 234 4.80 -11.79 -11.96
C LEU A 234 3.80 -10.82 -12.57
N LYS A 235 2.73 -10.54 -11.83
CA LYS A 235 1.75 -9.53 -12.20
C LYS A 235 2.00 -8.26 -11.40
N VAL A 236 1.93 -7.13 -12.07
CA VAL A 236 2.03 -5.80 -11.45
C VAL A 236 0.72 -5.07 -11.68
N VAL A 237 0.16 -4.51 -10.62
CA VAL A 237 -1.07 -3.72 -10.62
C VAL A 237 -0.72 -2.30 -10.18
N LEU A 238 -1.11 -1.31 -10.97
CA LEU A 238 -0.93 0.10 -10.64
C LEU A 238 -2.22 0.64 -10.04
N MET A 239 -2.17 1.06 -8.78
CA MET A 239 -3.34 1.50 -8.02
C MET A 239 -3.33 3.02 -7.85
N GLU A 240 -4.47 3.66 -8.13
CA GLU A 240 -4.61 5.13 -8.15
C GLU A 240 -3.67 5.85 -9.15
N SER A 241 -3.11 5.12 -10.12
CA SER A 241 -2.11 5.65 -11.06
C SER A 241 -2.68 6.58 -12.13
N GLY A 242 -3.98 6.54 -12.36
CA GLY A 242 -4.57 7.01 -13.60
C GLY A 242 -4.13 6.15 -14.80
N VAL A 243 -4.74 6.35 -15.95
CA VAL A 243 -4.43 5.58 -17.18
C VAL A 243 -4.18 6.48 -18.39
N SER A 244 -4.57 7.73 -18.34
CA SER A 244 -4.50 8.68 -19.47
C SER A 244 -3.07 8.96 -19.95
N TRP A 245 -2.07 8.76 -19.10
CA TRP A 245 -0.65 8.92 -19.45
C TRP A 245 -0.09 7.75 -20.27
N LEU A 246 -0.73 6.57 -20.23
CA LEU A 246 -0.18 5.33 -20.80
C LEU A 246 0.05 5.39 -22.32
N PRO A 247 -0.86 5.90 -23.17
CA PRO A 247 -0.62 5.95 -24.61
C PRO A 247 0.58 6.83 -24.99
N ALA A 248 0.70 8.01 -24.41
CA ALA A 248 1.83 8.90 -24.65
C ALA A 248 3.16 8.31 -24.15
N PHE A 249 3.12 7.64 -23.01
CA PHE A 249 4.26 6.93 -22.43
C PHE A 249 4.72 5.78 -23.34
N MET A 250 3.82 4.92 -23.81
CA MET A 250 4.15 3.81 -24.73
C MET A 250 4.76 4.34 -26.03
N TRP A 251 4.18 5.39 -26.61
CA TRP A 251 4.71 5.99 -27.83
C TRP A 251 6.12 6.56 -27.62
N ARG A 252 6.38 7.18 -26.49
CA ARG A 252 7.69 7.73 -26.16
C ARG A 252 8.73 6.62 -25.90
N ALA A 253 8.34 5.57 -25.17
CA ALA A 253 9.21 4.44 -24.87
C ALA A 253 9.62 3.66 -26.13
N ASN A 254 8.76 3.59 -27.15
CA ASN A 254 9.05 2.91 -28.41
C ASN A 254 10.02 3.68 -29.34
N LYS A 255 10.46 4.89 -28.97
CA LYS A 255 11.43 5.67 -29.76
C LYS A 255 12.87 5.37 -29.40
N THR A 256 13.12 4.64 -28.37
CA THR A 256 14.43 4.22 -27.87
C THR A 256 14.68 2.76 -28.20
#